data_30a0ae57003bd4515a9d8670c2b34f49
#
_entry.id   30a0ae57003bd4515a9d8670c2b34f49
#
_cell.length_a   1.000
_cell.length_b   1.000
_cell.length_c   1.000
_cell.angle_alpha   90.00
_cell.angle_beta   90.00
_cell.angle_gamma   90.00
#
_symmetry.space_group_name_H-M   'P 1'
#
loop_
_entity.id
_entity.type
_entity.pdbx_description
1 polymer ?
#
loop_
_entity_poly.entity_id
_entity_poly.type
_entity_poly.pdbx_seq_one_letter_code
_entity_poly.pdbx_strand_id
1 'polypeptide(L)'
;MNYKQNCLSNWLPKLVELGIPTPSTIVADMNKVDKNLVPAMRKIFWMKEPNKEDKIAFTKFRSVLESMGHKIGYPLFLRTGQTSHKHEWQNTCFVESQNLLMKNVQNLAEHSIMADYKSGFPINIWVVRKMLEVKPAFTAFGGMPIVREFRYFIKNGKILCRHPYWPDWAFKNMVKDKNWKSKLEKMNKLSSNEQITLDSMAKKIAEKFKGFWSIDFFQDSKFRWCVIDMATGKDSYHWKGCKYGKG
;
A
#
# COMPACT_ATOMS: atom_id res chain seq x y z
N MET A 1 0.81 -12.10 15.59
CA MET A 1 1.05 -11.77 14.17
C MET A 1 2.49 -11.30 13.99
N ASN A 2 3.19 -11.72 12.95
CA ASN A 2 4.55 -11.23 12.68
C ASN A 2 4.47 -10.03 11.73
N TYR A 3 4.06 -8.89 12.27
CA TYR A 3 3.84 -7.64 11.53
C TYR A 3 5.08 -7.13 10.79
N LYS A 4 6.28 -7.51 11.25
CA LYS A 4 7.52 -7.18 10.55
C LYS A 4 7.54 -7.74 9.13
N GLN A 5 6.96 -8.92 8.89
CA GLN A 5 6.94 -9.52 7.56
C GLN A 5 6.12 -8.70 6.55
N ASN A 6 4.97 -8.15 6.96
CA ASN A 6 4.10 -7.36 6.09
C ASN A 6 4.68 -5.97 5.74
N CYS A 7 5.70 -5.52 6.50
CA CYS A 7 6.30 -4.22 6.24
C CYS A 7 6.94 -4.17 4.85
N LEU A 8 6.61 -3.13 4.10
CA LEU A 8 7.12 -2.90 2.75
C LEU A 8 8.65 -2.96 2.69
N SER A 9 9.34 -2.45 3.70
CA SER A 9 10.81 -2.48 3.77
C SER A 9 11.41 -3.89 3.75
N ASN A 10 10.63 -4.93 4.06
CA ASN A 10 11.09 -6.31 4.08
C ASN A 10 10.91 -7.04 2.75
N TRP A 11 9.82 -6.76 2.03
CA TRP A 11 9.51 -7.48 0.82
C TRP A 11 9.88 -6.73 -0.48
N LEU A 12 9.84 -5.39 -0.48
CA LEU A 12 10.15 -4.60 -1.67
C LEU A 12 11.58 -4.83 -2.19
N PRO A 13 12.64 -4.81 -1.36
CA PRO A 13 14.00 -5.06 -1.85
C PRO A 13 14.14 -6.41 -2.56
N LYS A 14 13.46 -7.44 -2.07
CA LYS A 14 13.47 -8.77 -2.67
C LYS A 14 12.77 -8.80 -4.04
N LEU A 15 11.69 -8.03 -4.22
CA LEU A 15 11.04 -7.89 -5.53
C LEU A 15 11.93 -7.17 -6.53
N VAL A 16 12.63 -6.11 -6.08
CA VAL A 16 13.61 -5.38 -6.91
C VAL A 16 14.75 -6.30 -7.34
N GLU A 17 15.32 -7.07 -6.41
CA GLU A 17 16.36 -8.08 -6.69
C GLU A 17 15.91 -9.11 -7.74
N LEU A 18 14.63 -9.52 -7.67
CA LEU A 18 14.04 -10.43 -8.66
C LEU A 18 13.73 -9.75 -10.02
N GLY A 19 13.91 -8.45 -10.16
CA GLY A 19 13.49 -7.71 -11.35
C GLY A 19 11.97 -7.70 -11.57
N ILE A 20 11.17 -7.85 -10.50
CA ILE A 20 9.72 -7.73 -10.56
C ILE A 20 9.35 -6.25 -10.66
N PRO A 21 8.54 -5.83 -11.64
CA PRO A 21 8.13 -4.44 -11.77
C PRO A 21 7.39 -3.95 -10.51
N THR A 22 7.84 -2.83 -9.96
CA THR A 22 7.24 -2.12 -8.82
C THR A 22 7.26 -0.62 -9.09
N PRO A 23 6.35 0.17 -8.51
CA PRO A 23 6.45 1.62 -8.59
C PRO A 23 7.77 2.13 -8.02
N SER A 24 8.35 3.18 -8.62
CA SER A 24 9.51 3.87 -8.04
C SER A 24 9.19 4.29 -6.60
N THR A 25 9.99 3.85 -5.66
CA THR A 25 9.69 3.91 -4.22
C THR A 25 10.92 4.33 -3.43
N ILE A 26 10.76 5.29 -2.53
CA ILE A 26 11.76 5.66 -1.52
C ILE A 26 11.22 5.26 -0.15
N VAL A 27 12.05 4.55 0.62
CA VAL A 27 11.73 4.06 1.97
C VAL A 27 12.68 4.72 2.95
N ALA A 28 12.15 5.23 4.05
CA ALA A 28 12.95 5.74 5.16
C ALA A 28 12.55 5.09 6.48
N ASP A 29 13.56 4.65 7.24
CA ASP A 29 13.39 4.20 8.62
C ASP A 29 13.66 5.39 9.55
N MET A 30 12.61 5.92 10.14
CA MET A 30 12.67 7.11 10.98
C MET A 30 13.40 6.87 12.31
N ASN A 31 13.52 5.63 12.77
CA ASN A 31 14.37 5.33 13.94
C ASN A 31 15.86 5.59 13.64
N LYS A 32 16.27 5.53 12.37
CA LYS A 32 17.63 5.89 11.94
C LYS A 32 17.80 7.40 11.77
N VAL A 33 16.71 8.14 11.58
CA VAL A 33 16.70 9.60 11.48
C VAL A 33 16.71 10.23 12.88
N ASP A 34 15.76 9.82 13.71
CA ASP A 34 15.68 10.23 15.11
C ASP A 34 14.86 9.24 15.94
N LYS A 35 15.48 8.64 16.95
CA LYS A 35 14.85 7.63 17.84
C LYS A 35 13.68 8.19 18.66
N ASN A 36 13.61 9.51 18.83
CA ASN A 36 12.58 10.18 19.62
C ASN A 36 11.30 10.42 18.80
N LEU A 37 11.34 10.28 17.46
CA LEU A 37 10.21 10.63 16.61
C LEU A 37 8.94 9.82 16.90
N VAL A 38 9.04 8.49 16.95
CA VAL A 38 7.87 7.63 17.22
C VAL A 38 7.28 7.87 18.60
N PRO A 39 8.07 7.98 19.68
CA PRO A 39 7.57 8.45 20.98
C PRO A 39 6.91 9.82 20.93
N ALA A 40 7.49 10.79 20.21
CA ALA A 40 6.94 12.13 20.05
C ALA A 40 5.59 12.14 19.32
N MET A 41 5.46 11.35 18.24
CA MET A 41 4.18 11.17 17.54
C MET A 41 3.09 10.65 18.47
N ARG A 42 3.40 9.65 19.29
CA ARG A 42 2.45 9.10 20.27
C ARG A 42 2.08 10.14 21.34
N LYS A 43 3.03 10.95 21.83
CA LYS A 43 2.72 12.03 22.78
C LYS A 43 1.70 13.00 22.23
N ILE A 44 1.89 13.51 21.01
CA ILE A 44 0.97 14.45 20.35
C ILE A 44 -0.39 13.81 20.13
N PHE A 45 -0.41 12.57 19.67
CA PHE A 45 -1.66 11.84 19.48
C PHE A 45 -2.49 11.75 20.77
N TRP A 46 -1.83 11.61 21.93
CA TRP A 46 -2.47 11.59 23.25
C TRP A 46 -2.56 13.00 23.87
N MET A 47 -2.56 14.06 23.05
CA MET A 47 -2.74 15.45 23.48
C MET A 47 -1.71 15.94 24.50
N LYS A 48 -0.49 15.35 24.50
CA LYS A 48 0.60 15.79 25.36
C LYS A 48 1.47 16.79 24.62
N GLU A 49 1.89 17.84 25.31
CA GLU A 49 2.76 18.86 24.76
C GLU A 49 4.14 18.29 24.37
N PRO A 50 4.62 18.59 23.14
CA PRO A 50 5.95 18.20 22.69
C PRO A 50 7.03 19.03 23.39
N ASN A 51 8.06 18.38 23.90
CA ASN A 51 9.25 19.02 24.43
C ASN A 51 10.22 19.47 23.31
N LYS A 52 11.38 20.04 23.68
CA LYS A 52 12.39 20.53 22.72
C LYS A 52 12.92 19.42 21.81
N GLU A 53 13.20 18.26 22.36
CA GLU A 53 13.70 17.09 21.62
C GLU A 53 12.66 16.56 20.65
N ASP A 54 11.39 16.52 21.05
CA ASP A 54 10.27 16.12 20.18
C ASP A 54 10.16 17.06 18.97
N LYS A 55 10.26 18.39 19.19
CA LYS A 55 10.23 19.41 18.12
C LYS A 55 11.39 19.24 17.13
N ILE A 56 12.60 18.93 17.63
CA ILE A 56 13.77 18.64 16.79
C ILE A 56 13.51 17.37 15.95
N ALA A 57 12.97 16.31 16.55
CA ALA A 57 12.65 15.07 15.83
C ALA A 57 11.63 15.31 14.70
N PHE A 58 10.58 16.13 14.94
CA PHE A 58 9.62 16.52 13.91
C PHE A 58 10.25 17.35 12.79
N THR A 59 11.16 18.27 13.10
CA THR A 59 11.87 19.06 12.08
C THR A 59 12.69 18.16 11.15
N LYS A 60 13.44 17.21 11.71
CA LYS A 60 14.19 16.22 10.92
C LYS A 60 13.26 15.33 10.07
N PHE A 61 12.17 14.86 10.65
CA PHE A 61 11.17 14.04 9.98
C PHE A 61 10.59 14.76 8.76
N ARG A 62 10.15 16.01 8.96
CA ARG A 62 9.65 16.87 7.89
C ARG A 62 10.67 17.01 6.76
N SER A 63 11.91 17.38 7.09
CA SER A 63 12.99 17.55 6.11
C SER A 63 13.25 16.28 5.28
N VAL A 64 13.24 15.10 5.92
CA VAL A 64 13.39 13.82 5.22
C VAL A 64 12.24 13.56 4.26
N LEU A 65 10.99 13.75 4.70
CA LEU A 65 9.81 13.52 3.84
C LEU A 65 9.74 14.51 2.67
N GLU A 66 10.04 15.78 2.89
CA GLU A 66 10.12 16.78 1.82
C GLU A 66 11.20 16.39 0.80
N SER A 67 12.39 15.97 1.24
CA SER A 67 13.46 15.49 0.37
C SER A 67 13.02 14.26 -0.43
N MET A 68 12.32 13.29 0.18
CA MET A 68 11.77 12.14 -0.51
C MET A 68 10.72 12.55 -1.56
N GLY A 69 9.85 13.49 -1.21
CA GLY A 69 8.83 14.03 -2.12
C GLY A 69 9.45 14.72 -3.34
N HIS A 70 10.47 15.56 -3.13
CA HIS A 70 11.21 16.20 -4.23
C HIS A 70 11.86 15.19 -5.17
N LYS A 71 12.46 14.13 -4.63
CA LYS A 71 13.12 13.08 -5.45
C LYS A 71 12.13 12.26 -6.27
N ILE A 72 10.95 11.96 -5.73
CA ILE A 72 9.92 11.18 -6.44
C ILE A 72 9.11 12.06 -7.40
N GLY A 73 8.89 13.32 -7.05
CA GLY A 73 8.00 14.25 -7.75
C GLY A 73 6.53 14.09 -7.32
N TYR A 74 5.75 15.13 -7.58
CA TYR A 74 4.32 15.17 -7.30
C TYR A 74 3.49 15.02 -8.60
N PRO A 75 2.26 14.47 -8.53
CA PRO A 75 1.66 13.87 -7.33
C PRO A 75 2.37 12.58 -6.91
N LEU A 76 2.31 12.26 -5.62
CA LEU A 76 2.93 11.05 -5.07
C LEU A 76 1.95 10.24 -4.22
N PHE A 77 2.28 8.96 -4.00
CA PHE A 77 1.57 8.08 -3.10
C PHE A 77 2.36 7.93 -1.80
N LEU A 78 1.75 8.39 -0.69
CA LEU A 78 2.30 8.32 0.66
C LEU A 78 1.75 7.08 1.39
N ARG A 79 2.62 6.39 2.14
CA ARG A 79 2.21 5.32 3.05
C ARG A 79 3.22 5.11 4.17
N THR A 80 2.82 4.39 5.21
CA THR A 80 3.79 3.76 6.11
C THR A 80 4.23 2.41 5.56
N GLY A 81 5.17 1.76 6.21
CA GLY A 81 5.57 0.40 5.86
C GLY A 81 4.42 -0.61 5.93
N GLN A 82 3.37 -0.33 6.70
CA GLN A 82 2.26 -1.24 6.97
C GLN A 82 0.95 -0.85 6.27
N THR A 83 0.65 0.44 6.16
CA THR A 83 -0.66 0.90 5.68
C THR A 83 -0.55 2.18 4.86
N SER A 84 -1.51 2.39 3.97
CA SER A 84 -1.71 3.65 3.24
C SER A 84 -3.01 4.34 3.60
N HIS A 85 -3.90 3.66 4.30
CA HIS A 85 -5.25 4.13 4.62
C HIS A 85 -6.01 4.66 3.38
N LYS A 86 -5.88 3.95 2.25
CA LYS A 86 -6.30 4.40 0.91
C LYS A 86 -7.80 4.69 0.76
N HIS A 87 -8.63 4.27 1.71
CA HIS A 87 -10.06 4.60 1.70
C HIS A 87 -10.35 6.07 2.04
N GLU A 88 -9.36 6.80 2.57
CA GLU A 88 -9.38 8.25 2.71
C GLU A 88 -8.39 8.90 1.72
N TRP A 89 -8.56 8.58 0.45
CA TRP A 89 -7.62 8.81 -0.64
C TRP A 89 -6.93 10.17 -0.61
N GLN A 90 -7.70 11.28 -0.68
CA GLN A 90 -7.16 12.63 -0.76
C GLN A 90 -6.58 13.14 0.55
N ASN A 91 -7.03 12.58 1.68
CA ASN A 91 -6.62 13.04 3.00
C ASN A 91 -5.39 12.31 3.54
N THR A 92 -5.02 11.16 2.97
CA THR A 92 -3.92 10.32 3.48
C THR A 92 -2.87 10.03 2.41
N CYS A 93 -3.15 9.13 1.48
CA CYS A 93 -2.12 8.55 0.62
C CYS A 93 -1.89 9.30 -0.70
N PHE A 94 -2.85 10.06 -1.22
CA PHE A 94 -2.67 10.86 -2.42
C PHE A 94 -2.19 12.26 -2.05
N VAL A 95 -0.95 12.58 -2.37
CA VAL A 95 -0.36 13.89 -2.13
C VAL A 95 -0.15 14.58 -3.47
N GLU A 96 -1.04 15.52 -3.78
CA GLU A 96 -1.06 16.22 -5.06
C GLU A 96 0.13 17.16 -5.24
N SER A 97 0.53 17.83 -4.16
CA SER A 97 1.61 18.83 -4.17
C SER A 97 2.36 18.85 -2.83
N GLN A 98 3.52 19.50 -2.83
CA GLN A 98 4.34 19.67 -1.63
C GLN A 98 3.57 20.34 -0.48
N ASN A 99 2.73 21.29 -0.78
CA ASN A 99 1.98 22.03 0.26
C ASN A 99 1.02 21.13 1.05
N LEU A 100 0.56 20.03 0.45
CA LEU A 100 -0.33 19.07 1.09
C LEU A 100 0.41 17.95 1.82
N LEU A 101 1.71 17.79 1.61
CA LEU A 101 2.48 16.66 2.14
C LEU A 101 2.31 16.53 3.67
N MET A 102 2.57 17.58 4.43
CA MET A 102 2.54 17.47 5.89
C MET A 102 1.14 17.29 6.46
N LYS A 103 0.11 17.81 5.81
CA LYS A 103 -1.29 17.54 6.17
C LYS A 103 -1.62 16.06 6.00
N ASN A 104 -1.28 15.47 4.85
CA ASN A 104 -1.52 14.05 4.60
C ASN A 104 -0.68 13.15 5.51
N VAL A 105 0.56 13.57 5.83
CA VAL A 105 1.43 12.89 6.80
C VAL A 105 0.78 12.86 8.18
N GLN A 106 0.23 13.98 8.65
CA GLN A 106 -0.46 14.02 9.94
C GLN A 106 -1.64 13.07 9.99
N ASN A 107 -2.54 13.15 9.00
CA ASN A 107 -3.72 12.27 8.93
C ASN A 107 -3.30 10.78 8.89
N LEU A 108 -2.32 10.44 8.05
CA LEU A 108 -1.83 9.06 7.96
C LEU A 108 -1.15 8.61 9.27
N ALA A 109 -0.44 9.51 9.97
CA ALA A 109 0.17 9.22 11.26
C ALA A 109 -0.87 8.88 12.32
N GLU A 110 -1.96 9.64 12.41
CA GLU A 110 -3.06 9.39 13.36
C GLU A 110 -3.65 8.00 13.15
N HIS A 111 -4.00 7.64 11.91
CA HIS A 111 -4.49 6.30 11.59
C HIS A 111 -3.47 5.19 11.88
N SER A 112 -2.20 5.46 11.61
CA SER A 112 -1.12 4.48 11.84
C SER A 112 -0.84 4.27 13.32
N ILE A 113 -0.92 5.31 14.16
CA ILE A 113 -0.77 5.22 15.62
C ILE A 113 -1.94 4.43 16.21
N MET A 114 -3.17 4.64 15.74
CA MET A 114 -4.32 3.83 16.17
C MET A 114 -4.15 2.36 15.80
N ALA A 115 -3.62 2.06 14.62
CA ALA A 115 -3.32 0.70 14.20
C ALA A 115 -2.17 0.09 15.02
N ASP A 116 -1.14 0.86 15.36
CA ASP A 116 -0.05 0.45 16.25
C ASP A 116 -0.57 0.10 17.65
N TYR A 117 -1.40 0.97 18.22
CA TYR A 117 -2.00 0.74 19.53
C TYR A 117 -2.87 -0.52 19.58
N LYS A 118 -3.72 -0.75 18.56
CA LYS A 118 -4.64 -1.89 18.49
C LYS A 118 -3.96 -3.20 18.08
N SER A 119 -2.94 -3.14 17.25
CA SER A 119 -2.40 -4.30 16.55
C SER A 119 -0.88 -4.40 16.57
N GLY A 120 -0.16 -3.45 17.19
CA GLY A 120 1.29 -3.40 17.27
C GLY A 120 1.99 -3.14 15.95
N PHE A 121 1.34 -2.46 15.01
CA PHE A 121 1.95 -2.09 13.73
C PHE A 121 3.03 -1.02 13.92
N PRO A 122 4.28 -1.27 13.58
CA PRO A 122 5.32 -0.26 13.73
C PRO A 122 5.11 0.90 12.73
N ILE A 123 5.24 2.13 13.22
CA ILE A 123 5.03 3.37 12.45
C ILE A 123 6.34 4.07 12.06
N ASN A 124 7.48 3.45 12.27
CA ASN A 124 8.79 4.03 11.99
C ASN A 124 9.18 4.03 10.51
N ILE A 125 8.54 3.19 9.68
CA ILE A 125 8.85 3.14 8.24
C ILE A 125 7.88 4.03 7.48
N TRP A 126 8.43 5.02 6.78
CA TRP A 126 7.70 5.93 5.90
C TRP A 126 8.12 5.73 4.45
N VAL A 127 7.17 5.84 3.55
CA VAL A 127 7.36 5.47 2.15
C VAL A 127 6.68 6.51 1.27
N VAL A 128 7.40 7.00 0.28
CA VAL A 128 6.83 7.74 -0.85
C VAL A 128 7.04 6.96 -2.13
N ARG A 129 6.02 6.93 -2.98
CA ARG A 129 6.02 6.25 -4.26
C ARG A 129 5.61 7.19 -5.37
N LYS A 130 6.19 7.02 -6.53
CA LYS A 130 5.72 7.70 -7.74
C LYS A 130 4.29 7.30 -8.01
N MET A 131 3.42 8.29 -8.19
CA MET A 131 2.06 8.04 -8.61
C MET A 131 2.05 7.42 -10.00
N LEU A 132 1.38 6.27 -10.15
CA LEU A 132 1.28 5.61 -11.44
C LEU A 132 0.21 6.29 -12.30
N GLU A 133 0.51 6.49 -13.56
CA GLU A 133 -0.49 6.87 -14.54
C GLU A 133 -1.44 5.70 -14.77
N VAL A 134 -2.75 5.96 -14.69
CA VAL A 134 -3.78 4.94 -14.78
C VAL A 134 -4.92 5.32 -15.71
N LYS A 135 -5.62 4.31 -16.20
CA LYS A 135 -6.93 4.45 -16.88
C LYS A 135 -7.99 3.87 -15.96
N PRO A 136 -8.63 4.68 -15.10
CA PRO A 136 -9.60 4.17 -14.15
C PRO A 136 -10.87 3.71 -14.85
N ALA A 137 -11.44 2.60 -14.39
CA ALA A 137 -12.77 2.18 -14.79
C ALA A 137 -13.83 3.15 -14.23
N PHE A 138 -13.63 3.57 -12.98
CA PHE A 138 -14.43 4.57 -12.26
C PHE A 138 -13.63 5.09 -11.05
N THR A 139 -14.21 6.01 -10.29
CA THR A 139 -13.63 6.51 -9.04
C THR A 139 -14.47 6.13 -7.82
N ALA A 140 -13.84 5.90 -6.68
CA ALA A 140 -14.48 5.60 -5.40
C ALA A 140 -13.70 6.25 -4.24
N PHE A 141 -14.17 6.12 -3.01
CA PHE A 141 -13.43 6.51 -1.80
C PHE A 141 -12.89 7.95 -1.86
N GLY A 142 -13.74 8.91 -2.25
CA GLY A 142 -13.34 10.31 -2.32
C GLY A 142 -12.40 10.66 -3.48
N GLY A 143 -12.49 9.93 -4.60
CA GLY A 143 -11.71 10.23 -5.82
C GLY A 143 -10.62 9.23 -6.15
N MET A 144 -10.46 8.15 -5.38
CA MET A 144 -9.50 7.10 -5.69
C MET A 144 -9.82 6.44 -7.05
N PRO A 145 -8.86 6.38 -7.98
CA PRO A 145 -9.04 5.69 -9.25
C PRO A 145 -9.13 4.18 -9.03
N ILE A 146 -10.20 3.56 -9.49
CA ILE A 146 -10.37 2.11 -9.45
C ILE A 146 -9.94 1.54 -10.78
N VAL A 147 -8.95 0.69 -10.72
CA VAL A 147 -8.26 0.11 -11.87
C VAL A 147 -8.17 -1.41 -11.75
N ARG A 148 -7.64 -2.04 -12.78
CA ARG A 148 -7.43 -3.49 -12.78
C ARG A 148 -6.37 -3.86 -11.75
N GLU A 149 -6.80 -4.64 -10.78
CA GLU A 149 -5.96 -5.11 -9.67
C GLU A 149 -6.33 -6.57 -9.35
N PHE A 150 -5.33 -7.43 -9.24
CA PHE A 150 -5.51 -8.85 -8.96
C PHE A 150 -4.66 -9.27 -7.78
N ARG A 151 -5.27 -10.01 -6.86
CA ARG A 151 -4.61 -10.60 -5.71
C ARG A 151 -4.32 -12.06 -5.97
N TYR A 152 -3.05 -12.41 -5.87
CA TYR A 152 -2.55 -13.78 -5.93
C TYR A 152 -2.17 -14.26 -4.54
N PHE A 153 -2.47 -15.50 -4.25
CA PHE A 153 -2.00 -16.18 -3.05
C PHE A 153 -1.00 -17.25 -3.41
N ILE A 154 0.18 -17.18 -2.78
CA ILE A 154 1.27 -18.11 -2.99
C ILE A 154 1.67 -18.78 -1.68
N LYS A 155 2.11 -20.03 -1.75
CA LYS A 155 2.64 -20.76 -0.60
C LYS A 155 3.71 -21.74 -1.03
N ASN A 156 4.91 -21.63 -0.44
CA ASN A 156 6.00 -22.58 -0.61
C ASN A 156 6.28 -22.94 -2.08
N GLY A 157 6.50 -21.95 -2.93
CA GLY A 157 6.81 -22.12 -4.34
C GLY A 157 5.61 -22.34 -5.27
N LYS A 158 4.37 -22.36 -4.76
CA LYS A 158 3.17 -22.64 -5.55
C LYS A 158 2.17 -21.48 -5.49
N ILE A 159 1.50 -21.23 -6.61
CA ILE A 159 0.30 -20.39 -6.65
C ILE A 159 -0.87 -21.25 -6.13
N LEU A 160 -1.59 -20.75 -5.14
CA LEU A 160 -2.75 -21.43 -4.58
C LEU A 160 -4.05 -21.00 -5.26
N CYS A 161 -4.26 -19.69 -5.33
CA CYS A 161 -5.45 -19.09 -5.94
C CYS A 161 -5.16 -17.65 -6.37
N ARG A 162 -6.07 -17.10 -7.15
CA ARG A 162 -6.09 -15.70 -7.55
C ARG A 162 -7.52 -15.19 -7.58
N HIS A 163 -7.66 -13.89 -7.31
CA HIS A 163 -8.95 -13.21 -7.30
C HIS A 163 -8.78 -11.79 -7.87
N PRO A 164 -9.82 -11.22 -8.49
CA PRO A 164 -9.88 -9.76 -8.60
C PRO A 164 -9.71 -9.14 -7.20
N TYR A 165 -9.02 -8.03 -7.12
CA TYR A 165 -8.78 -7.37 -5.81
C TYR A 165 -10.09 -6.82 -5.23
N TRP A 166 -10.92 -6.24 -6.09
CA TRP A 166 -12.10 -5.49 -5.71
C TRP A 166 -13.37 -6.34 -5.78
N PRO A 167 -13.95 -6.77 -4.65
CA PRO A 167 -15.29 -7.33 -4.62
C PRO A 167 -16.33 -6.20 -4.69
N ASP A 168 -17.50 -6.48 -5.24
CA ASP A 168 -18.58 -5.51 -5.44
C ASP A 168 -19.07 -4.84 -4.14
N TRP A 169 -19.16 -5.60 -3.06
CA TRP A 169 -19.59 -5.07 -1.77
C TRP A 169 -18.67 -3.98 -1.20
N ALA A 170 -17.39 -3.93 -1.63
CA ALA A 170 -16.43 -2.91 -1.19
C ALA A 170 -16.85 -1.49 -1.63
N PHE A 171 -17.68 -1.37 -2.64
CA PHE A 171 -18.10 -0.10 -3.23
C PHE A 171 -19.47 0.40 -2.77
N LYS A 172 -20.15 -0.32 -1.88
CA LYS A 172 -21.49 0.07 -1.41
C LYS A 172 -21.45 1.49 -0.84
N ASN A 173 -22.24 2.40 -1.45
CA ASN A 173 -22.34 3.82 -1.11
C ASN A 173 -21.05 4.65 -1.32
N MET A 174 -20.02 4.12 -1.99
CA MET A 174 -18.73 4.80 -2.20
C MET A 174 -18.50 5.26 -3.64
N VAL A 175 -19.44 5.02 -4.53
CA VAL A 175 -19.32 5.31 -5.97
C VAL A 175 -20.50 6.14 -6.45
N LYS A 176 -20.20 7.18 -7.24
CA LYS A 176 -21.21 8.04 -7.87
C LYS A 176 -21.61 7.57 -9.29
N ASP A 177 -20.75 6.80 -9.96
CA ASP A 177 -20.96 6.29 -11.32
C ASP A 177 -22.04 5.19 -11.32
N LYS A 178 -23.16 5.45 -11.99
CA LYS A 178 -24.29 4.50 -12.07
C LYS A 178 -23.94 3.17 -12.76
N ASN A 179 -22.93 3.18 -13.63
CA ASN A 179 -22.51 2.02 -14.43
C ASN A 179 -21.33 1.25 -13.81
N TRP A 180 -20.94 1.57 -12.56
CA TRP A 180 -19.76 1.01 -11.93
C TRP A 180 -19.75 -0.52 -11.88
N LYS A 181 -20.88 -1.19 -11.68
CA LYS A 181 -20.95 -2.66 -11.61
C LYS A 181 -20.51 -3.31 -12.92
N SER A 182 -21.07 -2.86 -14.05
CA SER A 182 -20.69 -3.35 -15.38
C SER A 182 -19.21 -3.08 -15.68
N LYS A 183 -18.69 -1.91 -15.28
CA LYS A 183 -17.28 -1.57 -15.42
C LYS A 183 -16.39 -2.46 -14.54
N LEU A 184 -16.84 -2.76 -13.31
CA LEU A 184 -16.14 -3.67 -12.38
C LEU A 184 -16.07 -5.09 -12.95
N GLU A 185 -17.17 -5.62 -13.48
CA GLU A 185 -17.19 -6.94 -14.09
C GLU A 185 -16.22 -7.05 -15.28
N LYS A 186 -16.15 -6.02 -16.13
CA LYS A 186 -15.22 -5.98 -17.26
C LYS A 186 -13.76 -5.96 -16.79
N MET A 187 -13.44 -5.09 -15.81
CA MET A 187 -12.07 -4.96 -15.32
C MET A 187 -11.58 -6.19 -14.53
N ASN A 188 -12.50 -6.96 -13.95
CA ASN A 188 -12.21 -8.17 -13.18
C ASN A 188 -11.93 -9.41 -14.05
N LYS A 189 -11.91 -9.27 -15.39
CA LYS A 189 -11.59 -10.34 -16.32
C LYS A 189 -10.13 -10.27 -16.76
N LEU A 190 -9.43 -11.41 -16.74
CA LEU A 190 -8.09 -11.56 -17.32
C LEU A 190 -8.19 -12.28 -18.65
N SER A 191 -7.46 -11.81 -19.65
CA SER A 191 -7.18 -12.59 -20.86
C SER A 191 -6.18 -13.71 -20.54
N SER A 192 -6.10 -14.74 -21.39
CA SER A 192 -5.13 -15.83 -21.23
C SER A 192 -3.68 -15.31 -21.17
N ASN A 193 -3.33 -14.35 -22.01
CA ASN A 193 -1.97 -13.78 -22.04
C ASN A 193 -1.63 -13.01 -20.76
N GLU A 194 -2.58 -12.22 -20.24
CA GLU A 194 -2.38 -11.52 -18.96
C GLU A 194 -2.22 -12.51 -17.80
N GLN A 195 -3.02 -13.56 -17.79
CA GLN A 195 -2.91 -14.62 -16.79
C GLN A 195 -1.54 -15.29 -16.84
N ILE A 196 -1.03 -15.66 -18.01
CA ILE A 196 0.30 -16.25 -18.19
C ILE A 196 1.37 -15.29 -17.64
N THR A 197 1.27 -14.00 -17.94
CA THR A 197 2.19 -12.96 -17.44
C THR A 197 2.19 -12.88 -15.92
N LEU A 198 1.01 -12.79 -15.31
CA LEU A 198 0.87 -12.69 -13.85
C LEU A 198 1.31 -13.99 -13.16
N ASP A 199 0.95 -15.16 -13.72
CA ASP A 199 1.34 -16.46 -13.18
C ASP A 199 2.88 -16.62 -13.22
N SER A 200 3.55 -16.17 -14.28
CA SER A 200 5.02 -16.16 -14.38
C SER A 200 5.66 -15.31 -13.28
N MET A 201 5.19 -14.07 -13.08
CA MET A 201 5.70 -13.21 -12.01
C MET A 201 5.41 -13.81 -10.64
N ALA A 202 4.20 -14.32 -10.40
CA ALA A 202 3.83 -14.92 -9.12
C ALA A 202 4.65 -16.17 -8.78
N LYS A 203 4.99 -17.01 -9.77
CA LYS A 203 5.89 -18.18 -9.60
C LYS A 203 7.29 -17.71 -9.17
N LYS A 204 7.86 -16.73 -9.88
CA LYS A 204 9.19 -16.17 -9.56
C LYS A 204 9.23 -15.62 -8.13
N ILE A 205 8.17 -14.94 -7.69
CA ILE A 205 8.04 -14.46 -6.31
C ILE A 205 7.90 -15.64 -5.34
N ALA A 206 7.10 -16.65 -5.66
CA ALA A 206 6.86 -17.80 -4.80
C ALA A 206 8.13 -18.61 -4.50
N GLU A 207 9.08 -18.68 -5.41
CA GLU A 207 10.38 -19.33 -5.23
C GLU A 207 11.24 -18.62 -4.18
N LYS A 208 11.19 -17.28 -4.16
CA LYS A 208 11.96 -16.45 -3.22
C LYS A 208 11.33 -16.33 -1.84
N PHE A 209 9.99 -16.29 -1.78
CA PHE A 209 9.25 -16.03 -0.55
C PHE A 209 8.73 -17.31 0.09
N LYS A 210 9.33 -17.68 1.23
CA LYS A 210 8.84 -18.82 2.02
C LYS A 210 7.56 -18.47 2.78
N GLY A 211 6.72 -19.49 3.03
CA GLY A 211 5.47 -19.34 3.77
C GLY A 211 4.30 -18.96 2.87
N PHE A 212 3.26 -18.36 3.48
CA PHE A 212 1.99 -18.05 2.82
C PHE A 212 1.86 -16.53 2.65
N TRP A 213 1.77 -16.07 1.38
CA TRP A 213 1.75 -14.65 1.02
C TRP A 213 0.61 -14.31 0.07
N SER A 214 0.14 -13.08 0.13
CA SER A 214 -0.64 -12.42 -0.92
C SER A 214 0.23 -11.43 -1.69
N ILE A 215 -0.06 -11.29 -2.98
CA ILE A 215 0.61 -10.37 -3.91
C ILE A 215 -0.48 -9.60 -4.63
N ASP A 216 -0.42 -8.28 -4.58
CA ASP A 216 -1.36 -7.41 -5.29
C ASP A 216 -0.70 -6.87 -6.56
N PHE A 217 -1.17 -7.38 -7.70
CA PHE A 217 -0.79 -6.91 -9.02
C PHE A 217 -1.73 -5.82 -9.49
N PHE A 218 -1.16 -4.79 -10.09
CA PHE A 218 -1.82 -3.58 -10.54
C PHE A 218 -1.44 -3.29 -12.00
N GLN A 219 -2.38 -2.81 -12.83
CA GLN A 219 -2.13 -2.48 -14.22
C GLN A 219 -2.07 -0.97 -14.44
N ASP A 220 -0.98 -0.47 -15.03
CA ASP A 220 -0.80 0.95 -15.37
C ASP A 220 -1.54 1.36 -16.67
N SER A 221 -1.47 2.65 -17.03
CA SER A 221 -2.10 3.19 -18.25
C SER A 221 -1.53 2.65 -19.57
N LYS A 222 -0.34 2.05 -19.50
CA LYS A 222 0.34 1.38 -20.62
C LYS A 222 0.11 -0.13 -20.64
N PHE A 223 -0.88 -0.61 -19.87
CA PHE A 223 -1.25 -2.02 -19.70
C PHE A 223 -0.12 -2.91 -19.16
N ARG A 224 0.85 -2.35 -18.44
CA ARG A 224 1.92 -3.10 -17.81
C ARG A 224 1.51 -3.47 -16.38
N TRP A 225 1.85 -4.68 -15.98
CA TRP A 225 1.60 -5.18 -14.63
C TRP A 225 2.79 -4.90 -13.71
N CYS A 226 2.51 -4.46 -12.50
CA CYS A 226 3.50 -4.31 -11.44
C CYS A 226 2.92 -4.75 -10.10
N VAL A 227 3.79 -5.10 -9.14
CA VAL A 227 3.39 -5.41 -7.76
C VAL A 227 3.34 -4.12 -6.97
N ILE A 228 2.18 -3.84 -6.37
CA ILE A 228 1.98 -2.65 -5.52
C ILE A 228 1.96 -2.96 -4.03
N ASP A 229 1.57 -4.17 -3.64
CA ASP A 229 1.54 -4.56 -2.22
C ASP A 229 1.76 -6.06 -2.03
N MET A 230 2.28 -6.44 -0.87
CA MET A 230 2.38 -7.81 -0.39
C MET A 230 2.09 -7.87 1.10
N ALA A 231 1.44 -8.95 1.51
CA ALA A 231 1.20 -9.26 2.92
C ALA A 231 1.24 -10.76 3.15
N THR A 232 1.29 -11.19 4.42
CA THR A 232 1.07 -12.60 4.72
C THR A 232 -0.35 -12.99 4.32
N GLY A 233 -0.49 -14.16 3.72
CA GLY A 233 -1.79 -14.60 3.19
C GLY A 233 -2.88 -14.74 4.26
N LYS A 234 -2.47 -14.87 5.54
CA LYS A 234 -3.41 -14.91 6.67
C LYS A 234 -4.05 -13.56 6.99
N ASP A 235 -3.39 -12.46 6.62
CA ASP A 235 -3.81 -11.09 6.90
C ASP A 235 -4.54 -10.47 5.71
N SER A 236 -4.71 -11.23 4.62
CA SER A 236 -5.31 -10.75 3.38
C SER A 236 -6.69 -11.35 3.16
N TYR A 237 -7.60 -10.52 2.66
CA TYR A 237 -8.95 -10.94 2.32
C TYR A 237 -8.95 -11.97 1.17
N HIS A 238 -9.62 -13.08 1.36
CA HIS A 238 -9.99 -14.04 0.33
C HIS A 238 -11.46 -13.87 -0.07
N TRP A 239 -11.75 -14.12 -1.32
CA TRP A 239 -13.14 -14.15 -1.77
C TRP A 239 -13.90 -15.30 -1.08
N LYS A 240 -15.17 -15.04 -0.76
CA LYS A 240 -16.09 -16.03 -0.19
C LYS A 240 -16.13 -17.27 -1.12
N GLY A 241 -16.02 -18.46 -0.53
CA GLY A 241 -15.99 -19.72 -1.28
C GLY A 241 -14.61 -20.13 -1.82
N CYS A 242 -13.56 -19.34 -1.62
CA CYS A 242 -12.20 -19.79 -1.92
C CYS A 242 -11.77 -20.89 -0.95
N LYS A 243 -11.40 -22.06 -1.47
CA LYS A 243 -10.96 -23.22 -0.65
C LYS A 243 -9.71 -22.96 0.21
N TYR A 244 -8.96 -21.90 -0.07
CA TYR A 244 -7.78 -21.50 0.69
C TYR A 244 -8.05 -20.33 1.64
N GLY A 245 -9.28 -19.76 1.60
CA GLY A 245 -9.72 -18.76 2.55
C GLY A 245 -10.06 -19.42 3.90
N LYS A 246 -10.01 -18.61 4.97
CA LYS A 246 -10.68 -19.02 6.21
C LYS A 246 -12.18 -18.91 5.95
N GLY A 247 -12.89 -20.00 6.13
CA GLY A 247 -14.36 -20.03 6.09
C GLY A 247 -14.95 -19.09 7.15
#